data_11e9ce65ed5cfa74771894d82484d0a2
#
_entry.id   11e9ce65ed5cfa74771894d82484d0a2
#
_cell.length_a   1.000
_cell.length_b   1.000
_cell.length_c   1.000
_cell.angle_alpha   90.00
_cell.angle_beta   90.00
_cell.angle_gamma   90.00
#
_symmetry.space_group_name_H-M   'P 1'
#
loop_
_entity.id
_entity.type
_entity.pdbx_description
1 polymer ?
#
loop_
_entity_poly.entity_id
_entity_poly.type
_entity_poly.pdbx_seq_one_letter_code
_entity_poly.pdbx_strand_id
1 'polypeptide(L)'
;MDPERPVEVAIIGGGIIGCAAAAFAAEAGARVTLYERSEIGAGASGRNMGAVQHPFDHELAPLYEETVGIYRELAQRDAEFSFPSEPAGLLMVTPDPTLFERDGEETPSGLRADLLAPRQVQSLEPSLASDLWATRLETGFPIPPHAATAAMARRAREAGAEIEVGAAAIPALENGRAVGVILEGVHPRAADVVLIAAGPWSPYLFDASGRWRPIVATWGATAQLELASPPRHVVEELRVESVNQPLGQVADVRPPSAEETPSIFTLAAAGSVVTIGSTFLGFEPDPRAMAPVLVRRGKRFLPSLSDARIVATRACARPQSVDGRPLIGEIAGVSGLFLTAGHGPWGISTGPATARVVADAMLKPDGAAIPEALHVRRFPAPTLREVHV
;
A
#
# COMPACT_ATOMS: atom_id res chain seq x y z
N MET A 1 -25.19 13.57 -20.28
CA MET A 1 -23.92 13.34 -20.98
C MET A 1 -24.22 12.95 -22.41
N ASP A 2 -23.46 13.45 -23.37
CA ASP A 2 -23.50 13.00 -24.76
C ASP A 2 -22.99 11.54 -24.79
N PRO A 3 -23.79 10.56 -25.22
CA PRO A 3 -23.42 9.15 -25.20
C PRO A 3 -22.25 8.79 -26.15
N GLU A 4 -21.85 9.70 -27.03
CA GLU A 4 -20.75 9.48 -27.98
C GLU A 4 -19.39 10.04 -27.48
N ARG A 5 -19.38 10.84 -26.39
CA ARG A 5 -18.13 11.44 -25.87
C ARG A 5 -17.51 10.53 -24.79
N PRO A 6 -16.19 10.23 -24.89
CA PRO A 6 -15.51 9.54 -23.80
C PRO A 6 -15.58 10.34 -22.49
N VAL A 7 -15.71 9.64 -21.37
CA VAL A 7 -15.70 10.25 -20.03
C VAL A 7 -14.31 10.83 -19.75
N GLU A 8 -14.23 12.10 -19.38
CA GLU A 8 -12.99 12.76 -18.96
C GLU A 8 -12.74 12.46 -17.48
N VAL A 9 -11.65 11.76 -17.18
CA VAL A 9 -11.27 11.36 -15.82
C VAL A 9 -9.97 12.04 -15.41
N ALA A 10 -10.00 12.78 -14.31
CA ALA A 10 -8.82 13.32 -13.65
C ALA A 10 -8.46 12.48 -12.43
N ILE A 11 -7.20 12.04 -12.31
CA ILE A 11 -6.71 11.23 -11.20
C ILE A 11 -5.63 12.00 -10.46
N ILE A 12 -5.76 12.16 -9.14
CA ILE A 12 -4.80 12.88 -8.28
C ILE A 12 -4.01 11.87 -7.46
N GLY A 13 -2.71 11.70 -7.78
CA GLY A 13 -1.76 10.84 -7.10
C GLY A 13 -1.22 9.70 -7.96
N GLY A 14 0.11 9.67 -8.16
CA GLY A 14 0.87 8.70 -8.96
C GLY A 14 1.37 7.49 -8.15
N GLY A 15 0.63 7.06 -7.14
CA GLY A 15 0.86 5.79 -6.43
C GLY A 15 0.33 4.59 -7.22
N ILE A 16 0.52 3.37 -6.66
CA ILE A 16 0.08 2.12 -7.30
C ILE A 16 -1.40 2.15 -7.68
N ILE A 17 -2.25 2.73 -6.82
CA ILE A 17 -3.69 2.80 -7.03
C ILE A 17 -4.03 3.78 -8.15
N GLY A 18 -3.47 4.98 -8.12
CA GLY A 18 -3.73 5.98 -9.15
C GLY A 18 -3.23 5.52 -10.53
N CYS A 19 -2.03 4.94 -10.62
CA CYS A 19 -1.49 4.39 -11.86
C CYS A 19 -2.34 3.22 -12.39
N ALA A 20 -2.78 2.31 -11.53
CA ALA A 20 -3.64 1.21 -11.93
C ALA A 20 -5.04 1.68 -12.35
N ALA A 21 -5.63 2.65 -11.62
CA ALA A 21 -6.91 3.25 -11.99
C ALA A 21 -6.84 3.98 -13.34
N ALA A 22 -5.72 4.67 -13.61
CA ALA A 22 -5.49 5.31 -14.90
C ALA A 22 -5.43 4.28 -16.03
N ALA A 23 -4.73 3.16 -15.81
CA ALA A 23 -4.66 2.09 -16.80
C ALA A 23 -6.05 1.50 -17.08
N PHE A 24 -6.78 1.10 -16.05
CA PHE A 24 -8.08 0.45 -16.22
C PHE A 24 -9.15 1.39 -16.78
N ALA A 25 -9.16 2.65 -16.36
CA ALA A 25 -10.11 3.62 -16.91
C ALA A 25 -9.82 3.94 -18.39
N ALA A 26 -8.55 4.07 -18.78
CA ALA A 26 -8.17 4.29 -20.16
C ALA A 26 -8.44 3.06 -21.05
N GLU A 27 -8.16 1.84 -20.56
CA GLU A 27 -8.52 0.58 -21.23
C GLU A 27 -10.04 0.43 -21.42
N ALA A 28 -10.85 1.02 -20.53
CA ALA A 28 -12.30 1.07 -20.65
C ALA A 28 -12.83 2.19 -21.56
N GLY A 29 -11.93 2.96 -22.22
CA GLY A 29 -12.27 3.99 -23.19
C GLY A 29 -12.45 5.40 -22.62
N ALA A 30 -12.12 5.64 -21.35
CA ALA A 30 -12.10 6.98 -20.79
C ALA A 30 -10.88 7.78 -21.29
N ARG A 31 -11.01 9.12 -21.35
CA ARG A 31 -9.86 10.01 -21.52
C ARG A 31 -9.32 10.35 -20.13
N VAL A 32 -8.12 9.88 -19.81
CA VAL A 32 -7.55 9.94 -18.47
C VAL A 32 -6.34 10.86 -18.43
N THR A 33 -6.33 11.78 -17.44
CA THR A 33 -5.12 12.52 -17.05
C THR A 33 -4.83 12.27 -15.56
N LEU A 34 -3.64 11.73 -15.26
CA LEU A 34 -3.14 11.54 -13.92
C LEU A 34 -2.16 12.65 -13.55
N TYR A 35 -2.37 13.28 -12.39
CA TYR A 35 -1.54 14.35 -11.84
C TYR A 35 -0.77 13.83 -10.63
N GLU A 36 0.55 13.91 -10.68
CA GLU A 36 1.43 13.55 -9.56
C GLU A 36 2.33 14.74 -9.21
N ARG A 37 2.32 15.15 -7.94
CA ARG A 37 3.05 16.34 -7.48
C ARG A 37 4.58 16.23 -7.53
N SER A 38 5.13 15.01 -7.49
CA SER A 38 6.58 14.78 -7.51
C SER A 38 6.98 13.78 -8.59
N GLU A 39 7.04 12.50 -8.27
CA GLU A 39 7.41 11.43 -9.19
C GLU A 39 6.52 10.19 -8.96
N ILE A 40 6.40 9.33 -9.96
CA ILE A 40 5.62 8.10 -9.87
C ILE A 40 6.17 7.23 -8.74
N GLY A 41 5.29 6.83 -7.82
CA GLY A 41 5.67 6.01 -6.67
C GLY A 41 6.44 6.74 -5.57
N ALA A 42 6.51 8.07 -5.56
CA ALA A 42 7.24 8.86 -4.55
C ALA A 42 6.82 8.58 -3.10
N GLY A 43 5.57 8.19 -2.89
CA GLY A 43 5.03 7.83 -1.57
C GLY A 43 5.26 6.37 -1.18
N ALA A 44 4.31 5.80 -0.43
CA ALA A 44 4.38 4.43 0.07
C ALA A 44 4.54 3.37 -1.03
N SER A 45 4.00 3.62 -2.21
CA SER A 45 3.98 2.66 -3.33
C SER A 45 5.37 2.34 -3.89
N GLY A 46 6.33 3.26 -3.83
CA GLY A 46 7.71 2.98 -4.27
C GLY A 46 8.69 2.78 -3.10
N ARG A 47 8.24 2.93 -1.85
CA ARG A 47 9.10 2.89 -0.66
C ARG A 47 8.67 1.81 0.34
N ASN A 48 7.79 0.89 -0.07
CA ASN A 48 7.31 -0.23 0.75
C ASN A 48 8.39 -1.30 0.97
N MET A 49 8.02 -2.39 1.66
CA MET A 49 8.91 -3.51 1.97
C MET A 49 9.29 -4.36 0.75
N GLY A 50 8.53 -4.30 -0.34
CA GLY A 50 8.75 -5.14 -1.51
C GLY A 50 8.23 -6.56 -1.33
N ALA A 51 7.10 -6.73 -0.67
CA ALA A 51 6.40 -8.01 -0.57
C ALA A 51 4.91 -7.83 -0.85
N VAL A 52 4.38 -8.62 -1.76
CA VAL A 52 2.94 -8.78 -1.98
C VAL A 52 2.49 -9.97 -1.16
N GLN A 53 1.64 -9.75 -0.16
CA GLN A 53 1.22 -10.81 0.76
C GLN A 53 -0.23 -10.67 1.18
N HIS A 54 -0.81 -11.75 1.67
CA HIS A 54 -2.19 -11.83 2.08
C HIS A 54 -2.46 -10.90 3.28
N PRO A 55 -3.55 -10.11 3.25
CA PRO A 55 -3.82 -9.10 4.26
C PRO A 55 -4.44 -9.61 5.57
N PHE A 56 -4.69 -10.92 5.72
CA PHE A 56 -5.33 -11.54 6.89
C PHE A 56 -6.72 -10.98 7.26
N ASP A 57 -7.32 -10.20 6.39
CA ASP A 57 -8.70 -9.70 6.49
C ASP A 57 -9.53 -10.33 5.38
N HIS A 58 -10.63 -11.00 5.74
CA HIS A 58 -11.50 -11.69 4.78
C HIS A 58 -12.17 -10.75 3.75
N GLU A 59 -12.39 -9.47 4.11
CA GLU A 59 -12.90 -8.47 3.18
C GLU A 59 -11.87 -8.04 2.14
N LEU A 60 -10.59 -8.16 2.47
CA LEU A 60 -9.49 -7.79 1.59
C LEU A 60 -8.95 -8.97 0.78
N ALA A 61 -9.25 -10.21 1.19
CA ALA A 61 -8.75 -11.42 0.53
C ALA A 61 -9.09 -11.47 -0.98
N PRO A 62 -10.33 -11.16 -1.43
CA PRO A 62 -10.65 -11.13 -2.86
C PRO A 62 -9.84 -10.11 -3.64
N LEU A 63 -9.56 -8.94 -3.05
CA LEU A 63 -8.72 -7.90 -3.67
C LEU A 63 -7.26 -8.35 -3.79
N TYR A 64 -6.77 -9.12 -2.81
CA TYR A 64 -5.43 -9.69 -2.87
C TYR A 64 -5.32 -10.73 -3.99
N GLU A 65 -6.23 -11.68 -4.06
CA GLU A 65 -6.24 -12.73 -5.09
C GLU A 65 -6.29 -12.13 -6.50
N GLU A 66 -7.16 -11.16 -6.71
CA GLU A 66 -7.25 -10.42 -7.98
C GLU A 66 -5.98 -9.63 -8.28
N THR A 67 -5.37 -8.99 -7.28
CA THR A 67 -4.10 -8.25 -7.43
C THR A 67 -2.97 -9.17 -7.87
N VAL A 68 -2.85 -10.38 -7.30
CA VAL A 68 -1.88 -11.39 -7.74
C VAL A 68 -2.10 -11.77 -9.20
N GLY A 69 -3.36 -11.96 -9.62
CA GLY A 69 -3.74 -12.18 -11.02
C GLY A 69 -3.29 -11.04 -11.93
N ILE A 70 -3.57 -9.78 -11.52
CA ILE A 70 -3.17 -8.56 -12.25
C ILE A 70 -1.63 -8.47 -12.39
N TYR A 71 -0.87 -8.79 -11.35
CA TYR A 71 0.59 -8.76 -11.44
C TYR A 71 1.16 -9.87 -12.33
N ARG A 72 0.55 -11.06 -12.32
CA ARG A 72 0.92 -12.14 -13.25
C ARG A 72 0.68 -11.74 -14.70
N GLU A 73 -0.48 -11.13 -14.98
CA GLU A 73 -0.79 -10.59 -16.31
C GLU A 73 0.20 -9.49 -16.71
N LEU A 74 0.49 -8.56 -15.80
CA LEU A 74 1.41 -7.45 -16.03
C LEU A 74 2.83 -7.96 -16.36
N ALA A 75 3.32 -8.98 -15.65
CA ALA A 75 4.62 -9.58 -15.91
C ALA A 75 4.72 -10.33 -17.26
N GLN A 76 3.59 -10.73 -17.83
CA GLN A 76 3.56 -11.29 -19.18
C GLN A 76 3.61 -10.24 -20.29
N ARG A 77 3.18 -9.01 -20.00
CA ARG A 77 3.05 -7.90 -20.97
C ARG A 77 4.24 -6.95 -20.91
N ASP A 78 4.82 -6.74 -19.74
CA ASP A 78 5.86 -5.76 -19.47
C ASP A 78 7.20 -6.46 -19.17
N ALA A 79 8.13 -6.41 -20.12
CA ALA A 79 9.45 -7.04 -19.99
C ALA A 79 10.33 -6.44 -18.88
N GLU A 80 10.00 -5.23 -18.40
CA GLU A 80 10.72 -4.58 -17.29
C GLU A 80 10.13 -4.93 -15.91
N PHE A 81 9.01 -5.67 -15.87
CA PHE A 81 8.39 -6.11 -14.63
C PHE A 81 8.40 -7.62 -14.52
N SER A 82 8.94 -8.13 -13.44
CA SER A 82 8.88 -9.56 -13.11
C SER A 82 8.07 -9.79 -11.84
N PHE A 83 7.25 -10.83 -11.87
CA PHE A 83 6.49 -11.28 -10.71
C PHE A 83 6.71 -12.78 -10.53
N PRO A 84 7.04 -13.28 -9.32
CA PRO A 84 7.24 -14.70 -9.10
C PRO A 84 6.00 -15.53 -9.47
N SER A 85 6.18 -16.67 -10.12
CA SER A 85 5.06 -17.58 -10.46
C SER A 85 4.40 -18.18 -9.23
N GLU A 86 5.23 -18.50 -8.22
CA GLU A 86 4.81 -19.07 -6.95
C GLU A 86 5.21 -18.15 -5.79
N PRO A 87 4.46 -18.17 -4.67
CA PRO A 87 4.87 -17.42 -3.48
C PRO A 87 6.18 -17.99 -2.91
N ALA A 88 7.04 -17.12 -2.45
CA ALA A 88 8.24 -17.54 -1.72
C ALA A 88 7.90 -18.22 -0.39
N GLY A 89 6.72 -17.97 0.13
CA GLY A 89 6.27 -18.33 1.48
C GLY A 89 6.53 -17.18 2.46
N LEU A 90 5.64 -17.05 3.44
CA LEU A 90 5.80 -16.15 4.58
C LEU A 90 6.11 -16.98 5.82
N LEU A 91 7.21 -16.68 6.50
CA LEU A 91 7.55 -17.23 7.80
C LEU A 91 7.27 -16.18 8.89
N MET A 92 6.25 -16.41 9.69
CA MET A 92 5.99 -15.61 10.89
C MET A 92 6.76 -16.25 12.05
N VAL A 93 7.85 -15.61 12.48
CA VAL A 93 8.84 -16.20 13.38
C VAL A 93 8.77 -15.67 14.80
N THR A 94 9.01 -16.52 15.79
CA THR A 94 9.12 -16.15 17.20
C THR A 94 10.13 -17.04 17.94
N PRO A 95 10.90 -16.49 18.87
CA PRO A 95 11.68 -17.32 19.80
C PRO A 95 10.86 -17.83 21.01
N ASP A 96 9.60 -17.39 21.14
CA ASP A 96 8.72 -17.74 22.26
C ASP A 96 7.73 -18.84 21.85
N PRO A 97 7.90 -20.08 22.33
CA PRO A 97 7.00 -21.18 21.98
C PRO A 97 5.57 -20.97 22.45
N THR A 98 5.35 -20.20 23.52
CA THR A 98 3.98 -19.95 24.03
C THR A 98 3.17 -19.06 23.10
N LEU A 99 3.83 -18.13 22.39
CA LEU A 99 3.19 -17.33 21.35
C LEU A 99 2.86 -18.17 20.12
N PHE A 100 3.76 -19.06 19.75
CA PHE A 100 3.59 -19.97 18.64
C PHE A 100 2.40 -20.93 18.83
N GLU A 101 2.23 -21.53 20.01
CA GLU A 101 1.10 -22.41 20.30
C GLU A 101 -0.25 -21.70 20.18
N ARG A 102 -0.33 -20.45 20.61
CA ARG A 102 -1.56 -19.64 20.52
C ARG A 102 -1.92 -19.25 19.08
N ASP A 103 -0.92 -18.96 18.26
CA ASP A 103 -1.11 -18.56 16.86
C ASP A 103 -1.53 -19.74 15.97
N GLY A 104 -1.12 -20.96 16.34
CA GLY A 104 -1.47 -22.19 15.61
C GLY A 104 -2.95 -22.58 15.69
N GLU A 105 -3.69 -22.02 16.68
CA GLU A 105 -5.12 -22.25 16.86
C GLU A 105 -5.99 -21.29 16.04
N GLU A 106 -5.44 -20.15 15.63
CA GLU A 106 -6.15 -19.09 14.90
C GLU A 106 -5.40 -18.70 13.62
N THR A 107 -5.45 -19.55 12.58
CA THR A 107 -4.96 -19.11 11.27
C THR A 107 -5.97 -18.19 10.60
N PRO A 108 -5.64 -16.89 10.40
CA PRO A 108 -6.57 -15.99 9.75
C PRO A 108 -6.79 -16.41 8.29
N SER A 109 -8.05 -16.36 7.84
CA SER A 109 -8.42 -16.23 6.43
C SER A 109 -8.21 -17.43 5.49
N GLY A 110 -8.26 -18.67 5.98
CA GLY A 110 -8.30 -19.84 5.09
C GLY A 110 -6.99 -20.18 4.39
N LEU A 111 -5.89 -19.47 4.70
CA LEU A 111 -4.56 -19.85 4.22
C LEU A 111 -4.09 -21.14 4.91
N ARG A 112 -3.46 -22.01 4.14
CA ARG A 112 -2.78 -23.17 4.71
C ARG A 112 -1.59 -22.69 5.56
N ALA A 113 -1.55 -23.13 6.80
CA ALA A 113 -0.47 -22.88 7.74
C ALA A 113 0.25 -24.19 8.11
N ASP A 114 1.56 -24.16 8.01
CA ASP A 114 2.43 -25.23 8.52
C ASP A 114 3.16 -24.70 9.76
N LEU A 115 2.98 -25.38 10.88
CA LEU A 115 3.67 -25.05 12.13
C LEU A 115 5.05 -25.71 12.16
N LEU A 116 6.12 -24.93 12.29
CA LEU A 116 7.49 -25.38 12.19
C LEU A 116 8.25 -25.21 13.50
N ALA A 117 8.76 -26.33 14.03
CA ALA A 117 9.68 -26.34 15.16
C ALA A 117 11.08 -25.82 14.74
N PRO A 118 11.94 -25.40 15.67
CA PRO A 118 13.24 -24.78 15.36
C PRO A 118 14.14 -25.55 14.40
N ARG A 119 14.17 -26.89 14.51
CA ARG A 119 14.93 -27.74 13.58
C ARG A 119 14.39 -27.70 12.15
N GLN A 120 13.07 -27.57 11.98
CA GLN A 120 12.44 -27.47 10.69
C GLN A 120 12.70 -26.10 10.06
N VAL A 121 12.60 -25.02 10.88
CA VAL A 121 12.96 -23.66 10.45
C VAL A 121 14.41 -23.60 9.99
N GLN A 122 15.34 -24.18 10.74
CA GLN A 122 16.77 -24.24 10.39
C GLN A 122 17.04 -25.04 9.11
N SER A 123 16.28 -26.12 8.86
CA SER A 123 16.41 -26.89 7.61
C SER A 123 15.88 -26.09 6.41
N LEU A 124 14.86 -25.25 6.61
CA LEU A 124 14.23 -24.47 5.57
C LEU A 124 15.02 -23.17 5.27
N GLU A 125 15.43 -22.46 6.33
CA GLU A 125 16.19 -21.21 6.28
C GLU A 125 17.38 -21.26 7.26
N PRO A 126 18.54 -21.82 6.81
CA PRO A 126 19.71 -21.98 7.66
C PRO A 126 20.33 -20.68 8.20
N SER A 127 20.02 -19.55 7.57
CA SER A 127 20.51 -18.23 7.98
C SER A 127 19.77 -17.64 9.20
N LEU A 128 18.58 -18.12 9.52
CA LEU A 128 17.80 -17.67 10.67
C LEU A 128 18.38 -18.18 11.98
N ALA A 129 18.04 -17.55 13.11
CA ALA A 129 18.45 -18.01 14.43
C ALA A 129 17.91 -19.41 14.75
N SER A 130 18.68 -20.24 15.47
CA SER A 130 18.44 -21.69 15.62
C SER A 130 17.32 -22.04 16.60
N ASP A 131 16.79 -21.07 17.34
CA ASP A 131 15.75 -21.24 18.37
C ASP A 131 14.38 -20.70 17.93
N LEU A 132 14.23 -20.37 16.65
CA LEU A 132 12.97 -19.81 16.14
C LEU A 132 11.96 -20.89 15.82
N TRP A 133 10.75 -20.70 16.29
CA TRP A 133 9.53 -21.32 15.83
C TRP A 133 8.96 -20.48 14.70
N ALA A 134 8.22 -21.08 13.77
CA ALA A 134 7.57 -20.34 12.69
C ALA A 134 6.22 -20.91 12.30
N THR A 135 5.28 -20.04 11.95
CA THR A 135 4.10 -20.35 11.16
C THR A 135 4.45 -20.04 9.70
N ARG A 136 4.44 -21.05 8.84
CA ARG A 136 4.66 -20.88 7.40
C ARG A 136 3.34 -20.79 6.68
N LEU A 137 3.16 -19.73 5.89
CA LEU A 137 1.96 -19.47 5.09
C LEU A 137 2.30 -19.46 3.60
N GLU A 138 1.37 -19.95 2.76
CA GLU A 138 1.50 -19.97 1.29
C GLU A 138 1.14 -18.58 0.69
N THR A 139 1.89 -17.57 1.07
CA THR A 139 1.80 -16.19 0.56
C THR A 139 3.20 -15.57 0.53
N GLY A 140 3.30 -14.30 0.11
CA GLY A 140 4.58 -13.59 0.08
C GLY A 140 5.30 -13.72 -1.26
N PHE A 141 5.08 -12.71 -2.12
CA PHE A 141 5.78 -12.57 -3.41
C PHE A 141 6.74 -11.38 -3.29
N PRO A 142 8.06 -11.62 -3.15
CA PRO A 142 9.04 -10.55 -3.13
C PRO A 142 9.12 -9.85 -4.48
N ILE A 143 9.03 -8.51 -4.47
CA ILE A 143 9.20 -7.66 -5.66
C ILE A 143 10.02 -6.42 -5.31
N PRO A 144 10.75 -5.82 -6.25
CA PRO A 144 11.37 -4.52 -6.02
C PRO A 144 10.29 -3.48 -5.69
N PRO A 145 10.41 -2.70 -4.61
CA PRO A 145 9.34 -1.84 -4.10
C PRO A 145 8.69 -0.92 -5.14
N HIS A 146 9.47 -0.33 -6.04
CA HIS A 146 8.97 0.60 -7.05
C HIS A 146 8.42 -0.08 -8.31
N ALA A 147 8.80 -1.34 -8.57
CA ALA A 147 8.60 -2.01 -9.86
C ALA A 147 7.12 -2.10 -10.30
N ALA A 148 6.23 -2.53 -9.40
CA ALA A 148 4.81 -2.65 -9.71
C ALA A 148 4.16 -1.31 -10.06
N THR A 149 4.52 -0.22 -9.35
CA THR A 149 3.97 1.12 -9.62
C THR A 149 4.46 1.65 -10.95
N ALA A 150 5.74 1.46 -11.26
CA ALA A 150 6.31 1.85 -12.55
C ALA A 150 5.66 1.10 -13.72
N ALA A 151 5.46 -0.22 -13.58
CA ALA A 151 4.81 -1.04 -14.59
C ALA A 151 3.34 -0.63 -14.81
N MET A 152 2.59 -0.33 -13.75
CA MET A 152 1.23 0.19 -13.90
C MET A 152 1.19 1.57 -14.57
N ALA A 153 2.17 2.44 -14.30
CA ALA A 153 2.26 3.72 -14.99
C ALA A 153 2.59 3.56 -16.50
N ARG A 154 3.41 2.56 -16.88
CA ARG A 154 3.63 2.23 -18.30
C ARG A 154 2.35 1.72 -18.95
N ARG A 155 1.66 0.76 -18.32
CA ARG A 155 0.37 0.23 -18.78
C ARG A 155 -0.65 1.35 -19.00
N ALA A 156 -0.72 2.32 -18.08
CA ALA A 156 -1.61 3.48 -18.23
C ALA A 156 -1.28 4.31 -19.47
N ARG A 157 0.01 4.60 -19.72
CA ARG A 157 0.44 5.32 -20.93
C ARG A 157 0.17 4.53 -22.21
N GLU A 158 0.40 3.23 -22.20
CA GLU A 158 0.10 2.33 -23.32
C GLU A 158 -1.40 2.30 -23.64
N ALA A 159 -2.26 2.42 -22.64
CA ALA A 159 -3.70 2.55 -22.80
C ALA A 159 -4.16 3.95 -23.22
N GLY A 160 -3.25 4.92 -23.34
CA GLY A 160 -3.54 6.28 -23.78
C GLY A 160 -3.77 7.30 -22.66
N ALA A 161 -3.51 6.94 -21.38
CA ALA A 161 -3.58 7.91 -20.30
C ALA A 161 -2.41 8.90 -20.34
N GLU A 162 -2.70 10.18 -20.13
CA GLU A 162 -1.69 11.21 -19.90
C GLU A 162 -1.25 11.19 -18.43
N ILE A 163 0.06 11.28 -18.16
CA ILE A 163 0.63 11.34 -16.82
C ILE A 163 1.49 12.58 -16.69
N GLU A 164 1.01 13.55 -15.90
CA GLU A 164 1.70 14.79 -15.58
C GLU A 164 2.38 14.69 -14.22
N VAL A 165 3.71 14.63 -14.22
CA VAL A 165 4.54 14.64 -12.99
C VAL A 165 5.00 16.06 -12.67
N GLY A 166 5.26 16.36 -11.40
CA GLY A 166 5.53 17.72 -10.94
C GLY A 166 4.27 18.60 -10.87
N ALA A 167 3.08 18.01 -11.00
CA ALA A 167 1.79 18.68 -11.06
C ALA A 167 0.99 18.42 -9.78
N ALA A 168 1.01 19.39 -8.86
CA ALA A 168 0.15 19.36 -7.67
C ALA A 168 -1.27 19.79 -8.04
N ALA A 169 -2.23 18.88 -7.88
CA ALA A 169 -3.64 19.09 -8.20
C ALA A 169 -4.53 18.97 -6.97
N ILE A 170 -5.61 19.76 -6.95
CA ILE A 170 -6.73 19.62 -6.01
C ILE A 170 -8.05 19.52 -6.81
N PRO A 171 -9.10 18.87 -6.28
CA PRO A 171 -10.38 18.82 -6.98
C PRO A 171 -11.02 20.21 -7.08
N ALA A 172 -11.60 20.52 -8.24
CA ALA A 172 -12.49 21.66 -8.45
C ALA A 172 -13.92 21.22 -8.18
N LEU A 173 -14.58 21.87 -7.23
CA LEU A 173 -15.94 21.51 -6.80
C LEU A 173 -16.86 22.71 -6.98
N GLU A 174 -18.02 22.49 -7.63
CA GLU A 174 -19.05 23.49 -7.82
C GLU A 174 -20.43 22.86 -7.59
N ASN A 175 -21.26 23.52 -6.77
CA ASN A 175 -22.63 23.10 -6.52
C ASN A 175 -22.80 21.61 -6.18
N GLY A 176 -21.91 21.08 -5.33
CA GLY A 176 -21.94 19.66 -4.93
C GLY A 176 -21.51 18.68 -6.02
N ARG A 177 -20.74 19.12 -7.01
CA ARG A 177 -20.21 18.30 -8.10
C ARG A 177 -18.71 18.55 -8.30
N ALA A 178 -17.98 17.50 -8.63
CA ALA A 178 -16.63 17.63 -9.18
C ALA A 178 -16.74 18.08 -10.66
N VAL A 179 -16.05 19.16 -11.00
CA VAL A 179 -16.02 19.73 -12.35
C VAL A 179 -14.64 19.65 -13.01
N GLY A 180 -13.65 19.13 -12.29
CA GLY A 180 -12.28 18.97 -12.75
C GLY A 180 -11.26 19.09 -11.64
N VAL A 181 -10.08 19.58 -11.99
CA VAL A 181 -8.95 19.81 -11.08
C VAL A 181 -8.38 21.21 -11.26
N ILE A 182 -7.78 21.73 -10.17
CA ILE A 182 -7.03 22.99 -10.18
C ILE A 182 -5.57 22.66 -9.92
N LEU A 183 -4.72 23.10 -10.81
CA LEU A 183 -3.27 23.04 -10.67
C LEU A 183 -2.75 24.36 -10.11
N GLU A 184 -1.69 24.33 -9.30
CA GLU A 184 -1.08 25.52 -8.72
C GLU A 184 -0.64 26.49 -9.83
N GLY A 185 -1.16 27.72 -9.77
CA GLY A 185 -0.85 28.81 -10.73
C GLY A 185 -1.42 28.61 -12.15
N VAL A 186 -2.31 27.65 -12.38
CA VAL A 186 -2.89 27.32 -13.70
C VAL A 186 -4.42 27.37 -13.64
N HIS A 187 -5.06 27.66 -14.78
CA HIS A 187 -6.51 27.59 -14.92
C HIS A 187 -7.04 26.17 -14.67
N PRO A 188 -8.29 26.05 -14.16
CA PRO A 188 -8.91 24.76 -13.95
C PRO A 188 -8.91 23.90 -15.22
N ARG A 189 -8.70 22.59 -15.04
CA ARG A 189 -8.83 21.60 -16.12
C ARG A 189 -10.10 20.81 -15.87
N ALA A 190 -11.02 20.89 -16.81
CA ALA A 190 -12.32 20.24 -16.72
C ALA A 190 -12.16 18.70 -16.73
N ALA A 191 -12.98 18.03 -15.93
CA ALA A 191 -13.16 16.57 -15.97
C ALA A 191 -14.59 16.25 -15.52
N ASP A 192 -15.13 15.14 -16.04
CA ASP A 192 -16.46 14.65 -15.65
C ASP A 192 -16.42 13.95 -14.31
N VAL A 193 -15.27 13.30 -14.00
CA VAL A 193 -15.00 12.54 -12.78
C VAL A 193 -13.60 12.85 -12.26
N VAL A 194 -13.48 12.99 -10.95
CA VAL A 194 -12.18 13.18 -10.26
C VAL A 194 -11.97 12.03 -9.27
N LEU A 195 -10.86 11.32 -9.39
CA LEU A 195 -10.40 10.33 -8.42
C LEU A 195 -9.27 10.87 -7.56
N ILE A 196 -9.45 10.84 -6.24
CA ILE A 196 -8.39 11.13 -5.29
C ILE A 196 -7.73 9.82 -4.85
N ALA A 197 -6.47 9.62 -5.23
CA ALA A 197 -5.61 8.48 -4.87
C ALA A 197 -4.29 8.95 -4.23
N ALA A 198 -4.36 10.03 -3.44
CA ALA A 198 -3.20 10.74 -2.88
C ALA A 198 -2.72 10.17 -1.53
N GLY A 199 -3.03 8.88 -1.25
CA GLY A 199 -2.60 8.20 -0.03
C GLY A 199 -3.05 8.93 1.25
N PRO A 200 -2.17 9.15 2.25
CA PRO A 200 -2.55 9.75 3.52
C PRO A 200 -2.89 11.25 3.40
N TRP A 201 -2.54 11.89 2.28
CA TRP A 201 -2.85 13.29 2.02
C TRP A 201 -4.24 13.50 1.42
N SER A 202 -4.94 12.44 1.04
CA SER A 202 -6.26 12.52 0.39
C SER A 202 -7.28 13.38 1.13
N PRO A 203 -7.48 13.27 2.47
CA PRO A 203 -8.44 14.10 3.19
C PRO A 203 -8.18 15.60 3.08
N TYR A 204 -6.90 15.99 2.98
CA TYR A 204 -6.52 17.41 2.97
C TYR A 204 -6.85 18.12 1.65
N LEU A 205 -7.10 17.36 0.58
CA LEU A 205 -7.37 17.92 -0.74
C LEU A 205 -8.78 18.49 -0.88
N PHE A 206 -9.75 18.00 -0.08
CA PHE A 206 -11.15 18.38 -0.23
C PHE A 206 -11.90 18.70 1.07
N ASP A 207 -11.41 18.27 2.25
CA ASP A 207 -12.04 18.60 3.52
C ASP A 207 -11.61 19.98 4.03
N ALA A 208 -12.53 20.95 3.98
CA ALA A 208 -12.29 22.31 4.44
C ALA A 208 -12.18 22.42 5.96
N SER A 209 -12.86 21.53 6.70
CA SER A 209 -12.90 21.61 8.17
C SER A 209 -11.60 21.19 8.84
N GLY A 210 -10.77 20.42 8.14
CA GLY A 210 -9.60 19.81 8.71
C GLY A 210 -9.88 18.73 9.76
N ARG A 211 -11.14 18.32 9.92
CA ARG A 211 -11.59 17.36 10.95
C ARG A 211 -11.89 15.98 10.39
N TRP A 212 -12.16 15.86 9.10
CA TRP A 212 -12.39 14.57 8.47
C TRP A 212 -11.08 13.81 8.30
N ARG A 213 -10.79 12.91 9.22
CA ARG A 213 -9.51 12.19 9.31
C ARG A 213 -9.71 10.67 9.41
N PRO A 214 -10.48 10.05 8.50
CA PRO A 214 -10.59 8.59 8.48
C PRO A 214 -9.31 7.90 8.00
N ILE A 215 -8.36 8.67 7.44
CA ILE A 215 -7.05 8.21 6.99
C ILE A 215 -5.98 9.09 7.64
N VAL A 216 -5.01 8.45 8.26
CA VAL A 216 -3.86 9.12 8.87
C VAL A 216 -2.54 8.57 8.31
N ALA A 217 -1.46 9.34 8.46
CA ALA A 217 -0.12 8.91 8.09
C ALA A 217 0.52 8.09 9.22
N THR A 218 0.86 6.83 8.95
CA THR A 218 1.72 6.03 9.83
C THR A 218 3.07 5.82 9.15
N TRP A 219 4.13 6.40 9.71
CA TRP A 219 5.43 6.41 9.07
C TRP A 219 6.22 5.13 9.33
N GLY A 220 6.67 4.51 8.24
CA GLY A 220 7.54 3.36 8.23
C GLY A 220 8.91 3.69 7.67
N ALA A 221 9.97 3.39 8.43
CA ALA A 221 11.33 3.40 7.93
C ALA A 221 11.73 1.98 7.51
N THR A 222 12.49 1.86 6.42
CA THR A 222 13.07 0.62 5.92
C THR A 222 14.54 0.83 5.56
N ALA A 223 15.32 -0.24 5.60
CA ALA A 223 16.71 -0.25 5.14
C ALA A 223 16.92 -1.32 4.07
N GLN A 224 17.62 -0.97 3.01
CA GLN A 224 18.13 -1.93 2.02
C GLN A 224 19.53 -2.38 2.42
N LEU A 225 19.77 -3.66 2.32
CA LEU A 225 20.99 -4.32 2.79
C LEU A 225 21.62 -5.17 1.70
N GLU A 226 22.92 -5.36 1.80
CA GLU A 226 23.62 -6.45 1.17
C GLU A 226 23.86 -7.55 2.20
N LEU A 227 23.40 -8.76 1.88
CA LEU A 227 23.58 -9.98 2.66
C LEU A 227 24.20 -11.05 1.78
N ALA A 228 25.16 -11.80 2.32
CA ALA A 228 25.80 -12.90 1.62
C ALA A 228 24.83 -14.07 1.34
N SER A 229 23.90 -14.32 2.26
CA SER A 229 22.93 -15.42 2.17
C SER A 229 21.58 -14.95 2.73
N PRO A 230 20.79 -14.22 1.95
CA PRO A 230 19.46 -13.78 2.38
C PRO A 230 18.50 -14.97 2.49
N PRO A 231 17.53 -14.95 3.41
CA PRO A 231 16.43 -15.87 3.42
C PRO A 231 15.68 -15.86 2.08
N ARG A 232 15.15 -17.01 1.67
CA ARG A 232 14.32 -17.14 0.46
C ARG A 232 12.88 -16.73 0.72
N HIS A 233 12.38 -17.04 1.92
CA HIS A 233 11.04 -16.67 2.36
C HIS A 233 10.98 -15.19 2.73
N VAL A 234 9.80 -14.59 2.65
CA VAL A 234 9.50 -13.38 3.41
C VAL A 234 9.48 -13.77 4.89
N VAL A 235 10.17 -13.03 5.73
CA VAL A 235 10.25 -13.32 7.16
C VAL A 235 9.65 -12.16 7.93
N GLU A 236 8.74 -12.45 8.82
CA GLU A 236 8.11 -11.47 9.71
C GLU A 236 8.14 -11.96 11.16
N GLU A 237 8.30 -11.04 12.07
CA GLU A 237 8.13 -11.31 13.49
C GLU A 237 6.66 -11.61 13.77
N LEU A 238 6.38 -12.68 14.49
CA LEU A 238 5.02 -13.02 14.92
C LEU A 238 4.41 -11.86 15.75
N ARG A 239 3.11 -11.59 15.58
CA ARG A 239 2.35 -10.44 16.13
C ARG A 239 2.54 -9.10 15.40
N VAL A 240 2.99 -9.12 14.16
CA VAL A 240 2.91 -7.95 13.27
C VAL A 240 1.49 -7.36 13.27
N GLU A 241 0.48 -8.19 13.37
CA GLU A 241 -0.94 -7.80 13.38
C GLU A 241 -1.30 -6.85 14.53
N SER A 242 -0.70 -7.02 15.71
CA SER A 242 -0.94 -6.12 16.85
C SER A 242 -0.50 -4.68 16.60
N VAL A 243 0.43 -4.46 15.67
CA VAL A 243 0.93 -3.12 15.29
C VAL A 243 0.10 -2.51 14.17
N ASN A 244 -0.64 -3.33 13.43
CA ASN A 244 -1.55 -2.91 12.35
C ASN A 244 -2.98 -2.64 12.85
N GLN A 245 -3.23 -2.69 14.16
CA GLN A 245 -4.56 -2.46 14.72
C GLN A 245 -5.06 -1.03 14.51
N PRO A 246 -6.40 -0.82 14.52
CA PRO A 246 -7.02 0.49 14.36
C PRO A 246 -6.42 1.52 15.32
N LEU A 247 -6.12 2.70 14.81
CA LEU A 247 -5.41 3.79 15.52
C LEU A 247 -6.14 4.40 16.73
N GLY A 248 -7.31 3.90 17.10
CA GLY A 248 -8.00 4.32 18.32
C GLY A 248 -7.24 4.02 19.64
N GLN A 249 -6.08 3.36 19.55
CA GLN A 249 -5.27 2.96 20.71
C GLN A 249 -3.81 3.46 20.68
N VAL A 250 -3.40 4.23 19.66
CA VAL A 250 -2.07 4.85 19.68
C VAL A 250 -2.13 6.11 20.55
N ALA A 251 -1.82 5.93 21.83
CA ALA A 251 -1.66 7.02 22.79
C ALA A 251 -0.62 8.04 22.32
N ASP A 252 -0.76 9.31 22.76
CA ASP A 252 0.18 10.44 22.61
C ASP A 252 1.65 9.96 22.61
N VAL A 253 2.25 9.86 21.42
CA VAL A 253 3.59 9.30 21.30
C VAL A 253 4.60 10.42 21.43
N ARG A 254 5.14 10.61 22.61
CA ARG A 254 6.47 11.18 22.80
C ARG A 254 7.45 10.42 21.91
N PRO A 255 8.46 11.08 21.27
CA PRO A 255 9.46 10.33 20.55
C PRO A 255 10.10 9.31 21.51
N PRO A 256 9.94 8.00 21.25
CA PRO A 256 10.47 6.98 22.13
C PRO A 256 12.00 7.02 22.09
N SER A 257 12.64 6.59 23.19
CA SER A 257 14.06 6.25 23.15
C SER A 257 14.33 5.22 22.04
N ALA A 258 15.55 5.11 21.55
CA ALA A 258 15.89 4.15 20.50
C ALA A 258 15.53 2.69 20.85
N GLU A 259 15.37 2.39 22.14
CA GLU A 259 14.97 1.08 22.65
C GLU A 259 13.45 0.87 22.63
N GLU A 260 12.66 1.95 22.63
CA GLU A 260 11.19 1.93 22.69
C GLU A 260 10.55 2.28 21.33
N THR A 261 11.33 2.46 20.26
CA THR A 261 10.80 2.79 18.93
C THR A 261 9.83 1.70 18.47
N PRO A 262 8.55 2.01 18.22
CA PRO A 262 7.59 1.04 17.70
C PRO A 262 8.07 0.49 16.35
N SER A 263 8.52 -0.74 16.35
CA SER A 263 9.07 -1.39 15.16
C SER A 263 8.84 -2.89 15.21
N ILE A 264 8.82 -3.51 14.05
CA ILE A 264 8.77 -4.97 13.88
C ILE A 264 9.94 -5.39 12.99
N PHE A 265 10.31 -6.66 13.09
CA PHE A 265 11.20 -7.26 12.10
C PHE A 265 10.39 -7.82 10.95
N THR A 266 10.64 -7.30 9.76
CA THR A 266 10.21 -7.87 8.49
C THR A 266 11.39 -7.88 7.53
N LEU A 267 11.48 -8.90 6.68
CA LEU A 267 12.50 -9.02 5.65
C LEU A 267 11.90 -9.58 4.37
N ALA A 268 12.21 -8.95 3.26
CA ALA A 268 11.92 -9.45 1.92
C ALA A 268 13.15 -9.33 1.04
N ALA A 269 13.45 -10.38 0.28
CA ALA A 269 14.56 -10.42 -0.68
C ALA A 269 14.02 -10.58 -2.10
N ALA A 270 14.17 -9.56 -2.94
CA ALA A 270 13.83 -9.57 -4.35
C ALA A 270 15.11 -9.51 -5.20
N GLY A 271 15.59 -10.66 -5.66
CA GLY A 271 16.90 -10.79 -6.29
C GLY A 271 18.03 -10.40 -5.31
N SER A 272 18.89 -9.45 -5.70
CA SER A 272 19.97 -8.93 -4.86
C SER A 272 19.52 -7.85 -3.86
N VAL A 273 18.28 -7.39 -3.93
CA VAL A 273 17.75 -6.34 -3.07
C VAL A 273 17.11 -6.96 -1.84
N VAL A 274 17.73 -6.81 -0.69
CA VAL A 274 17.18 -7.23 0.61
C VAL A 274 16.67 -6.00 1.34
N THR A 275 15.41 -6.01 1.73
CA THR A 275 14.81 -4.92 2.49
C THR A 275 14.43 -5.41 3.87
N ILE A 276 14.82 -4.69 4.92
CA ILE A 276 14.34 -4.91 6.28
C ILE A 276 13.49 -3.73 6.74
N GLY A 277 12.54 -3.97 7.59
CA GLY A 277 11.67 -2.96 8.22
C GLY A 277 10.97 -3.52 9.43
N SER A 278 10.05 -2.80 9.93
CA SER A 278 9.77 -1.39 9.72
C SER A 278 9.29 -0.73 10.99
N THR A 279 9.29 0.60 11.03
CA THR A 279 8.75 1.39 12.15
C THR A 279 7.26 1.71 11.95
N PHE A 280 6.59 2.12 13.04
CA PHE A 280 5.19 2.59 13.06
C PHE A 280 5.12 3.89 13.88
N LEU A 281 5.37 5.02 13.21
CA LEU A 281 5.52 6.33 13.86
C LEU A 281 4.44 7.30 13.41
N GLY A 282 3.97 8.14 14.32
CA GLY A 282 3.03 9.24 14.01
C GLY A 282 3.69 10.45 13.34
N PHE A 283 4.98 10.43 13.12
CA PHE A 283 5.77 11.51 12.53
C PHE A 283 6.78 10.96 11.52
N GLU A 284 7.25 11.81 10.62
CA GLU A 284 8.26 11.46 9.63
C GLU A 284 9.63 11.27 10.29
N PRO A 285 10.20 10.05 10.29
CA PRO A 285 11.53 9.82 10.85
C PRO A 285 12.64 10.13 9.85
N ASP A 286 13.85 10.41 10.38
CA ASP A 286 15.06 10.27 9.57
C ASP A 286 15.32 8.76 9.34
N PRO A 287 15.23 8.25 8.11
CA PRO A 287 15.40 6.82 7.85
C PRO A 287 16.83 6.35 8.11
N ARG A 288 17.84 7.24 8.05
CA ARG A 288 19.23 6.92 8.38
C ARG A 288 19.39 6.66 9.87
N ALA A 289 18.73 7.44 10.71
CA ALA A 289 18.72 7.24 12.16
C ALA A 289 17.95 5.97 12.55
N MET A 290 16.94 5.56 11.79
CA MET A 290 16.15 4.35 12.06
C MET A 290 16.83 3.06 11.62
N ALA A 291 17.70 3.08 10.61
CA ALA A 291 18.32 1.87 10.08
C ALA A 291 19.09 1.05 11.13
N PRO A 292 19.92 1.63 12.04
CA PRO A 292 20.54 0.89 13.12
C PRO A 292 19.53 0.26 14.11
N VAL A 293 18.37 0.88 14.31
CA VAL A 293 17.30 0.34 15.17
C VAL A 293 16.73 -0.94 14.55
N LEU A 294 16.42 -0.89 13.24
CA LEU A 294 15.90 -2.03 12.49
C LEU A 294 16.90 -3.19 12.45
N VAL A 295 18.17 -2.89 12.17
CA VAL A 295 19.25 -3.90 12.18
C VAL A 295 19.40 -4.54 13.56
N ARG A 296 19.40 -3.76 14.64
CA ARG A 296 19.49 -4.27 16.02
C ARG A 296 18.34 -5.21 16.34
N ARG A 297 17.09 -4.85 16.00
CA ARG A 297 15.94 -5.70 16.19
C ARG A 297 16.04 -6.98 15.37
N GLY A 298 16.42 -6.86 14.11
CA GLY A 298 16.51 -7.99 13.18
C GLY A 298 17.57 -9.02 13.55
N LYS A 299 18.65 -8.62 14.22
CA LYS A 299 19.75 -9.53 14.68
C LYS A 299 19.24 -10.68 15.54
N ARG A 300 18.14 -10.51 16.26
CA ARG A 300 17.52 -11.56 17.06
C ARG A 300 17.01 -12.71 16.20
N PHE A 301 16.57 -12.39 14.97
CA PHE A 301 15.99 -13.35 14.03
C PHE A 301 16.96 -13.80 12.96
N LEU A 302 17.83 -12.88 12.51
CA LEU A 302 18.84 -13.11 11.48
C LEU A 302 20.20 -12.60 11.96
N PRO A 303 21.01 -13.47 12.59
CA PRO A 303 22.31 -13.07 13.19
C PRO A 303 23.29 -12.41 12.21
N SER A 304 23.27 -12.81 10.93
CA SER A 304 24.13 -12.25 9.88
C SER A 304 23.88 -10.75 9.59
N LEU A 305 22.81 -10.17 10.12
CA LEU A 305 22.63 -8.71 10.11
C LEU A 305 23.72 -7.94 10.85
N SER A 306 24.52 -8.63 11.68
CA SER A 306 25.70 -8.01 12.31
C SER A 306 26.74 -7.51 11.31
N ASP A 307 26.86 -8.19 10.18
CA ASP A 307 27.86 -7.92 9.15
C ASP A 307 27.22 -7.28 7.88
N ALA A 308 25.91 -7.00 7.93
CA ALA A 308 25.19 -6.46 6.81
C ALA A 308 25.60 -5.02 6.50
N ARG A 309 25.84 -4.73 5.22
CA ARG A 309 26.07 -3.37 4.74
C ARG A 309 24.75 -2.71 4.36
N ILE A 310 24.44 -1.58 5.01
CA ILE A 310 23.28 -0.75 4.63
C ILE A 310 23.64 0.01 3.36
N VAL A 311 22.89 -0.20 2.29
CA VAL A 311 23.10 0.45 0.98
C VAL A 311 22.13 1.58 0.70
N ALA A 312 20.92 1.53 1.28
CA ALA A 312 19.95 2.61 1.18
C ALA A 312 18.99 2.59 2.37
N THR A 313 18.39 3.74 2.65
CA THR A 313 17.35 3.88 3.67
C THR A 313 16.20 4.70 3.13
N ARG A 314 14.98 4.37 3.56
CA ARG A 314 13.76 5.04 3.09
C ARG A 314 12.79 5.21 4.24
N ALA A 315 11.99 6.28 4.17
CA ALA A 315 10.78 6.44 4.98
C ALA A 315 9.59 6.72 4.07
N CYS A 316 8.42 6.23 4.47
CA CYS A 316 7.17 6.52 3.78
C CYS A 316 6.00 6.57 4.76
N ALA A 317 5.03 7.41 4.42
CA ALA A 317 3.77 7.51 5.13
C ALA A 317 2.79 6.45 4.58
N ARG A 318 2.46 5.43 5.37
CA ARG A 318 1.37 4.51 5.05
C ARG A 318 0.04 5.23 5.23
N PRO A 319 -0.89 5.13 4.27
CA PRO A 319 -2.25 5.65 4.43
C PRO A 319 -3.06 4.70 5.32
N GLN A 320 -2.99 4.88 6.62
CA GLN A 320 -3.70 4.03 7.57
C GLN A 320 -5.11 4.53 7.79
N SER A 321 -6.13 3.74 7.45
CA SER A 321 -7.50 4.02 7.84
C SER A 321 -7.70 3.73 9.33
N VAL A 322 -8.61 4.45 9.97
CA VAL A 322 -8.85 4.31 11.42
C VAL A 322 -9.50 2.97 11.79
N ASP A 323 -10.14 2.29 10.84
CA ASP A 323 -10.77 0.98 11.00
C ASP A 323 -9.98 -0.18 10.36
N GLY A 324 -8.79 0.11 9.81
CA GLY A 324 -7.90 -0.90 9.19
C GLY A 324 -8.22 -1.26 7.75
N ARG A 325 -9.35 -0.78 7.16
CA ARG A 325 -9.80 -1.11 5.82
C ARG A 325 -9.77 0.10 4.88
N PRO A 326 -9.45 -0.05 3.58
CA PRO A 326 -9.41 1.06 2.64
C PRO A 326 -10.77 1.74 2.47
N LEU A 327 -10.75 3.02 2.13
CA LEU A 327 -11.91 3.79 1.74
C LEU A 327 -11.98 3.83 0.22
N ILE A 328 -13.10 3.36 -0.34
CA ILE A 328 -13.29 3.24 -1.79
C ILE A 328 -14.65 3.84 -2.16
N GLY A 329 -14.72 4.63 -3.22
CA GLY A 329 -15.97 5.06 -3.83
C GLY A 329 -16.24 6.54 -3.83
N GLU A 330 -17.45 6.92 -4.23
CA GLU A 330 -17.88 8.31 -4.35
C GLU A 330 -18.11 8.96 -2.99
N ILE A 331 -17.59 10.16 -2.82
CA ILE A 331 -17.74 10.96 -1.61
C ILE A 331 -19.21 11.41 -1.47
N ALA A 332 -19.79 11.17 -0.29
CA ALA A 332 -21.17 11.58 -0.02
C ALA A 332 -21.37 13.09 -0.17
N GLY A 333 -22.38 13.48 -0.93
CA GLY A 333 -22.74 14.89 -1.16
C GLY A 333 -21.97 15.55 -2.31
N VAL A 334 -21.08 14.84 -3.02
CA VAL A 334 -20.39 15.36 -4.21
C VAL A 334 -20.44 14.36 -5.34
N SER A 335 -21.24 14.64 -6.36
CA SER A 335 -21.27 13.78 -7.54
C SER A 335 -19.97 13.89 -8.35
N GLY A 336 -19.48 12.76 -8.84
CA GLY A 336 -18.26 12.70 -9.66
C GLY A 336 -16.94 12.84 -8.87
N LEU A 337 -16.96 12.94 -7.53
CA LEU A 337 -15.75 12.91 -6.71
C LEU A 337 -15.58 11.55 -6.05
N PHE A 338 -14.53 10.83 -6.43
CA PHE A 338 -14.18 9.51 -5.89
C PHE A 338 -12.93 9.58 -5.02
N LEU A 339 -12.88 8.69 -4.03
CA LEU A 339 -11.72 8.49 -3.17
C LEU A 339 -11.31 7.02 -3.18
N THR A 340 -10.01 6.78 -3.26
CA THR A 340 -9.43 5.45 -3.02
C THR A 340 -8.11 5.58 -2.30
N ALA A 341 -8.12 5.30 -0.99
CA ALA A 341 -6.96 5.36 -0.11
C ALA A 341 -7.20 4.60 1.21
N GLY A 342 -6.25 4.60 2.12
CA GLY A 342 -6.45 4.01 3.44
C GLY A 342 -6.07 2.53 3.57
N HIS A 343 -5.29 1.98 2.63
CA HIS A 343 -4.92 0.56 2.59
C HIS A 343 -3.90 0.14 3.66
N GLY A 344 -3.40 1.06 4.46
CA GLY A 344 -2.38 0.74 5.47
C GLY A 344 -1.15 0.05 4.87
N PRO A 345 -0.73 -1.11 5.40
CA PRO A 345 0.38 -1.88 4.87
C PRO A 345 0.05 -2.63 3.57
N TRP A 346 -1.23 -2.79 3.23
CA TRP A 346 -1.72 -3.69 2.18
C TRP A 346 -1.87 -3.04 0.80
N GLY A 347 -1.44 -1.78 0.63
CA GLY A 347 -1.64 -1.04 -0.61
C GLY A 347 -1.03 -1.70 -1.85
N ILE A 348 0.14 -2.33 -1.73
CA ILE A 348 0.78 -3.05 -2.84
C ILE A 348 0.12 -4.41 -3.08
N SER A 349 -0.49 -4.99 -2.05
CA SER A 349 -1.12 -6.31 -2.11
C SER A 349 -2.58 -6.28 -2.59
N THR A 350 -3.27 -5.14 -2.47
CA THR A 350 -4.71 -5.04 -2.79
C THR A 350 -5.05 -3.85 -3.70
N GLY A 351 -4.12 -2.90 -3.85
CA GLY A 351 -4.34 -1.65 -4.56
C GLY A 351 -4.73 -1.78 -6.04
N PRO A 352 -4.07 -2.63 -6.85
CA PRO A 352 -4.45 -2.83 -8.25
C PRO A 352 -5.89 -3.32 -8.44
N ALA A 353 -6.34 -4.31 -7.64
CA ALA A 353 -7.72 -4.76 -7.68
C ALA A 353 -8.69 -3.67 -7.22
N THR A 354 -8.35 -2.96 -6.14
CA THR A 354 -9.12 -1.79 -5.70
C THR A 354 -9.24 -0.73 -6.80
N ALA A 355 -8.16 -0.50 -7.55
CA ALA A 355 -8.16 0.45 -8.65
C ALA A 355 -9.10 0.02 -9.79
N ARG A 356 -9.22 -1.29 -10.06
CA ARG A 356 -10.19 -1.83 -11.02
C ARG A 356 -11.62 -1.59 -10.55
N VAL A 357 -11.91 -1.90 -9.28
CA VAL A 357 -13.23 -1.66 -8.68
C VAL A 357 -13.64 -0.19 -8.79
N VAL A 358 -12.75 0.74 -8.45
CA VAL A 358 -13.09 2.17 -8.52
C VAL A 358 -13.17 2.68 -9.96
N ALA A 359 -12.37 2.16 -10.89
CA ALA A 359 -12.49 2.52 -12.32
C ALA A 359 -13.85 2.09 -12.89
N ASP A 360 -14.28 0.88 -12.57
CA ASP A 360 -15.63 0.42 -12.95
C ASP A 360 -16.72 1.28 -12.32
N ALA A 361 -16.62 1.64 -11.05
CA ALA A 361 -17.60 2.50 -10.37
C ALA A 361 -17.66 3.93 -10.94
N MET A 362 -16.53 4.46 -11.42
CA MET A 362 -16.48 5.77 -12.07
C MET A 362 -17.15 5.81 -13.45
N LEU A 363 -17.04 4.70 -14.21
CA LEU A 363 -17.43 4.67 -15.61
C LEU A 363 -18.79 4.00 -15.85
N LYS A 364 -19.23 3.16 -14.93
CA LYS A 364 -20.48 2.39 -15.04
C LYS A 364 -21.37 2.70 -13.82
N PRO A 365 -22.44 3.50 -13.98
CA PRO A 365 -23.36 3.82 -12.88
C PRO A 365 -23.95 2.57 -12.20
N ASP A 366 -24.17 1.50 -12.98
CA ASP A 366 -24.65 0.18 -12.53
C ASP A 366 -23.51 -0.84 -12.37
N GLY A 367 -22.26 -0.36 -12.21
CA GLY A 367 -21.07 -1.18 -12.09
C GLY A 367 -21.04 -2.06 -10.84
N ALA A 368 -19.98 -2.87 -10.70
CA ALA A 368 -19.81 -3.76 -9.55
C ALA A 368 -19.94 -2.99 -8.24
N ALA A 369 -20.82 -3.47 -7.35
CA ALA A 369 -21.04 -2.83 -6.06
C ALA A 369 -19.76 -2.89 -5.23
N ILE A 370 -19.31 -1.73 -4.74
CA ILE A 370 -18.22 -1.66 -3.76
C ILE A 370 -18.73 -2.30 -2.47
N PRO A 371 -18.01 -3.27 -1.86
CA PRO A 371 -18.40 -3.86 -0.59
C PRO A 371 -18.64 -2.79 0.48
N GLU A 372 -19.73 -2.91 1.24
CA GLU A 372 -20.11 -1.91 2.25
C GLU A 372 -18.98 -1.68 3.26
N ALA A 373 -18.30 -2.74 3.67
CA ALA A 373 -17.16 -2.69 4.58
C ALA A 373 -15.95 -1.88 4.05
N LEU A 374 -15.88 -1.65 2.73
CA LEU A 374 -14.81 -0.88 2.07
C LEU A 374 -15.32 0.46 1.54
N HIS A 375 -16.65 0.67 1.51
CA HIS A 375 -17.22 1.87 0.93
C HIS A 375 -16.90 3.10 1.78
N VAL A 376 -16.49 4.21 1.13
CA VAL A 376 -16.16 5.47 1.82
C VAL A 376 -17.31 6.02 2.66
N ARG A 377 -18.57 5.76 2.26
CA ARG A 377 -19.78 6.22 2.96
C ARG A 377 -20.01 5.60 4.34
N ARG A 378 -19.22 4.60 4.74
CA ARG A 378 -19.23 4.09 6.14
C ARG A 378 -18.71 5.12 7.14
N PHE A 379 -18.04 6.18 6.64
CA PHE A 379 -17.64 7.34 7.44
C PHE A 379 -18.58 8.51 7.20
N PRO A 380 -18.74 9.42 8.20
CA PRO A 380 -19.51 10.64 8.02
C PRO A 380 -19.01 11.45 6.82
N ALA A 381 -19.92 12.21 6.19
CA ALA A 381 -19.54 13.08 5.09
C ALA A 381 -18.54 14.17 5.54
N PRO A 382 -17.54 14.51 4.72
CA PRO A 382 -16.62 15.62 4.98
C PRO A 382 -17.33 16.98 4.84
N THR A 383 -16.70 18.03 5.39
CA THR A 383 -17.06 19.41 5.05
C THR A 383 -16.26 19.84 3.84
N LEU A 384 -16.92 20.06 2.72
CA LEU A 384 -16.27 20.26 1.44
C LEU A 384 -15.66 21.68 1.32
N ARG A 385 -14.54 21.74 0.62
CA ARG A 385 -13.94 23.00 0.17
C ARG A 385 -14.48 23.32 -1.22
N GLU A 386 -15.48 24.20 -1.31
CA GLU A 386 -15.86 24.76 -2.61
C GLU A 386 -14.78 25.73 -3.05
N VAL A 387 -14.25 25.54 -4.24
CA VAL A 387 -13.36 26.47 -4.90
C VAL A 387 -14.14 27.00 -6.09
N HIS A 388 -14.58 28.25 -6.02
CA HIS A 388 -15.21 28.92 -7.15
C HIS A 388 -14.18 29.12 -8.25
N VAL A 389 -14.44 28.54 -9.40
CA VAL A 389 -13.63 28.63 -10.62
C VAL A 389 -13.98 29.90 -11.40
#